data_0adb75d26e7c57f204a45ec23bbb4259
#
_entry.id   0adb75d26e7c57f204a45ec23bbb4259
#
_cell.length_a   1.000
_cell.length_b   1.000
_cell.length_c   1.000
_cell.angle_alpha   90.00
_cell.angle_beta   90.00
_cell.angle_gamma   90.00
#
_symmetry.space_group_name_H-M   'P 1'
#
loop_
_entity.id
_entity.type
_entity.pdbx_description
1 polymer ?
#
loop_
_entity_poly.entity_id
_entity_poly.type
_entity_poly.pdbx_seq_one_letter_code
_entity_poly.pdbx_strand_id
1 'polypeptide(L)'
;MYDYGERDGDSLKSAGIGSYCLMGSGNHNDNGRSPSPVCAYLRDLAGWCDNEIDLSVAKKHKAKQGDYNTVMKYRTSKPHEYFLIENRSRMSFDRGLPASGLAVYHCDITGSNELQQGTAAKHYQCALLQADGRRDLELDANRGDGADLFGALQGAVLSSTSTPNTREWDGRESGLVISDISAPDAEISFAVGTQTAGPVVASGEAEPMLAIPDNVSAGVSSTIAIADSGTVAQIKVRVDIKHPYIGDLRVALTAPSGRTTVLHPRLGGSADDLVATYDSASPGVLGDMIGQPFKGNWILNVSDRARRDVGKLRRWSLELRGMGAESNRVAEAQATAKAARHEAPSTRPRRREEV
;
A
#
# COMPACT_ATOMS: atom_id res chain seq x y z
N MET A 1 22.58 -0.26 15.75
CA MET A 1 21.26 -0.14 15.08
C MET A 1 20.31 0.77 15.86
N TYR A 2 20.88 1.66 16.66
CA TYR A 2 20.18 2.72 17.38
C TYR A 2 20.75 4.08 16.98
N ASP A 3 19.95 5.11 17.12
CA ASP A 3 20.40 6.49 17.13
C ASP A 3 20.33 7.03 18.57
N TYR A 4 21.45 7.54 19.07
CA TYR A 4 21.53 8.13 20.41
C TYR A 4 21.30 9.65 20.42
N GLY A 5 20.94 10.23 19.30
CA GLY A 5 20.42 11.60 19.12
C GLY A 5 21.27 12.77 19.58
N GLU A 6 21.87 12.69 20.75
CA GLU A 6 22.59 13.83 21.38
C GLU A 6 23.86 14.25 20.64
N ARG A 7 24.40 13.39 19.77
CA ARG A 7 25.66 13.64 19.07
C ARG A 7 25.53 14.38 17.76
N ASP A 8 24.36 14.33 17.15
CA ASP A 8 24.05 15.08 15.92
C ASP A 8 23.50 16.49 16.21
N GLY A 9 23.21 16.78 17.47
CA GLY A 9 22.79 18.09 17.95
C GLY A 9 21.29 18.34 17.84
N ASP A 10 20.49 17.33 17.49
CA ASP A 10 19.04 17.46 17.41
C ASP A 10 18.29 16.97 18.66
N SER A 11 18.98 16.32 19.59
CA SER A 11 18.43 15.77 20.84
C SER A 11 17.37 14.69 20.63
N LEU A 12 17.19 14.20 19.40
CA LEU A 12 16.22 13.16 19.08
C LEU A 12 16.88 11.78 19.19
N LYS A 13 16.12 10.80 19.61
CA LYS A 13 16.54 9.40 19.69
C LYS A 13 15.71 8.59 18.72
N SER A 14 16.28 7.46 18.30
CA SER A 14 15.59 6.49 17.47
C SER A 14 15.73 5.10 18.06
N ALA A 15 14.69 4.29 18.02
CA ALA A 15 14.76 2.87 18.32
C ALA A 15 15.48 2.08 17.21
N GLY A 16 15.82 2.73 16.10
CA GLY A 16 16.46 2.11 14.93
C GLY A 16 15.59 1.01 14.33
N ILE A 17 16.05 -0.24 14.34
CA ILE A 17 15.26 -1.41 13.90
C ILE A 17 14.39 -1.98 15.04
N GLY A 18 14.45 -1.41 16.22
CA GLY A 18 13.64 -1.83 17.36
C GLY A 18 13.79 -3.30 17.71
N SER A 19 12.69 -3.93 18.04
CA SER A 19 12.58 -5.33 18.44
C SER A 19 12.78 -6.34 17.31
N TYR A 20 12.94 -5.88 16.05
CA TYR A 20 13.06 -6.75 14.89
C TYR A 20 14.48 -7.26 14.62
N CYS A 21 15.46 -6.85 15.42
CA CYS A 21 16.83 -7.33 15.30
C CYS A 21 17.50 -7.49 16.67
N LEU A 22 18.29 -8.55 16.83
CA LEU A 22 19.09 -8.77 18.02
C LEU A 22 19.99 -7.57 18.34
N MET A 23 20.56 -6.94 17.32
CA MET A 23 21.43 -5.77 17.42
C MET A 23 20.68 -4.44 17.55
N GLY A 24 19.34 -4.50 17.59
CA GLY A 24 18.44 -3.46 18.05
C GLY A 24 17.99 -3.73 19.48
N SER A 25 16.68 -3.60 19.75
CA SER A 25 16.06 -3.95 21.03
C SER A 25 15.61 -5.41 21.12
N GLY A 26 15.81 -6.20 20.07
CA GLY A 26 15.29 -7.56 19.95
C GLY A 26 15.83 -8.55 20.99
N ASN A 27 16.95 -8.24 21.64
CA ASN A 27 17.47 -9.00 22.77
C ASN A 27 16.57 -8.93 24.02
N HIS A 28 15.70 -7.94 24.11
CA HIS A 28 14.78 -7.74 25.22
C HIS A 28 13.38 -8.37 25.01
N ASN A 29 13.11 -8.94 23.85
CA ASN A 29 11.81 -9.55 23.55
C ASN A 29 11.43 -10.62 24.57
N ASP A 30 10.17 -10.60 25.01
CA ASP A 30 9.66 -11.48 26.07
C ASP A 30 10.56 -11.47 27.34
N ASN A 31 10.98 -10.29 27.77
CA ASN A 31 11.92 -10.11 28.91
C ASN A 31 13.23 -10.90 28.73
N GLY A 32 13.76 -10.96 27.51
CA GLY A 32 14.97 -11.65 27.16
C GLY A 32 14.84 -13.18 26.97
N ARG A 33 13.62 -13.71 27.04
CA ARG A 33 13.37 -15.17 26.87
C ARG A 33 13.24 -15.59 25.41
N SER A 34 12.95 -14.63 24.52
CA SER A 34 12.75 -14.87 23.11
C SER A 34 13.46 -13.79 22.27
N PRO A 35 14.81 -13.72 22.32
CA PRO A 35 15.55 -12.72 21.56
C PRO A 35 15.30 -12.92 20.06
N SER A 36 15.19 -11.81 19.32
CA SER A 36 15.08 -11.84 17.87
C SER A 36 16.35 -12.35 17.22
N PRO A 37 16.25 -13.05 16.10
CA PRO A 37 17.38 -13.26 15.20
C PRO A 37 17.99 -11.94 14.70
N VAL A 38 19.21 -12.04 14.20
CA VAL A 38 19.85 -10.94 13.47
C VAL A 38 19.09 -10.71 12.17
N CYS A 39 18.80 -9.44 11.84
CA CYS A 39 18.02 -9.07 10.65
C CYS A 39 18.77 -9.40 9.35
N ALA A 40 18.02 -9.47 8.23
CA ALA A 40 18.58 -9.80 6.92
C ALA A 40 19.76 -8.91 6.53
N TYR A 41 19.71 -7.61 6.83
CA TYR A 41 20.81 -6.68 6.54
C TYR A 41 22.14 -7.10 7.18
N LEU A 42 22.13 -7.39 8.48
CA LEU A 42 23.37 -7.74 9.18
C LEU A 42 23.86 -9.14 8.84
N ARG A 43 22.98 -10.07 8.49
CA ARG A 43 23.34 -11.40 8.00
C ARG A 43 24.00 -11.32 6.63
N ASP A 44 23.47 -10.50 5.74
CA ASP A 44 24.04 -10.22 4.41
C ASP A 44 25.42 -9.56 4.56
N LEU A 45 25.53 -8.53 5.38
CA LEU A 45 26.78 -7.82 5.64
C LEU A 45 27.87 -8.73 6.26
N ALA A 46 27.48 -9.64 7.14
CA ALA A 46 28.40 -10.60 7.78
C ALA A 46 28.80 -11.78 6.87
N GLY A 47 28.19 -11.87 5.67
CA GLY A 47 28.44 -12.99 4.77
C GLY A 47 27.86 -14.32 5.26
N TRP A 48 26.78 -14.29 6.04
CA TRP A 48 26.12 -15.49 6.58
C TRP A 48 25.04 -16.06 5.68
N CYS A 49 24.78 -15.44 4.53
CA CYS A 49 23.79 -15.86 3.57
C CYS A 49 24.47 -16.45 2.32
N ASP A 50 24.32 -17.75 2.09
CA ASP A 50 24.86 -18.42 0.90
C ASP A 50 23.98 -18.23 -0.33
N ASN A 51 22.69 -17.91 -0.13
CA ASN A 51 21.71 -17.77 -1.18
C ASN A 51 21.23 -16.33 -1.29
N GLU A 52 21.31 -15.78 -2.50
CA GLU A 52 20.70 -14.51 -2.82
C GLU A 52 19.59 -14.70 -3.86
N ILE A 53 18.41 -14.16 -3.57
CA ILE A 53 17.30 -14.07 -4.51
C ILE A 53 17.24 -12.64 -5.03
N ASP A 54 17.55 -12.46 -6.31
CA ASP A 54 17.43 -11.19 -6.98
C ASP A 54 15.96 -10.85 -7.25
N LEU A 55 15.52 -9.71 -6.74
CA LEU A 55 14.16 -9.20 -6.85
C LEU A 55 13.98 -8.21 -8.02
N SER A 56 15.00 -7.96 -8.84
CA SER A 56 14.91 -7.03 -9.98
C SER A 56 14.00 -7.54 -11.10
N VAL A 57 13.75 -8.85 -11.15
CA VAL A 57 12.86 -9.46 -12.14
C VAL A 57 11.44 -9.50 -11.61
N ALA A 58 10.50 -8.88 -12.35
CA ALA A 58 9.08 -8.89 -12.03
C ALA A 58 8.51 -10.30 -12.01
N LYS A 59 8.16 -10.82 -10.83
CA LYS A 59 7.53 -12.12 -10.62
C LYS A 59 6.96 -12.27 -9.21
N LYS A 60 6.26 -13.38 -8.99
CA LYS A 60 5.86 -13.80 -7.64
C LYS A 60 7.01 -14.47 -6.92
N HIS A 61 7.19 -14.10 -5.66
CA HIS A 61 8.19 -14.63 -4.76
C HIS A 61 7.54 -15.24 -3.53
N LYS A 62 8.33 -16.00 -2.78
CA LYS A 62 7.94 -16.61 -1.51
C LYS A 62 9.08 -16.43 -0.52
N ALA A 63 8.78 -15.81 0.61
CA ALA A 63 9.70 -15.67 1.73
C ALA A 63 9.34 -16.69 2.81
N LYS A 64 10.29 -17.53 3.19
CA LYS A 64 10.10 -18.54 4.23
C LYS A 64 10.54 -17.99 5.58
N GLN A 65 9.73 -18.21 6.61
CA GLN A 65 10.09 -17.91 7.98
C GLN A 65 11.22 -18.85 8.44
N GLY A 66 12.24 -18.27 9.10
CA GLY A 66 13.37 -19.04 9.60
C GLY A 66 14.40 -19.43 8.54
N ASP A 67 14.28 -18.99 7.31
CA ASP A 67 15.31 -19.15 6.29
C ASP A 67 16.36 -18.05 6.44
N TYR A 68 17.28 -18.27 7.38
CA TYR A 68 18.33 -17.28 7.70
C TYR A 68 19.55 -17.39 6.78
N ASN A 69 19.58 -18.36 5.86
CA ASN A 69 20.65 -18.53 4.88
C ASN A 69 20.35 -17.90 3.52
N THR A 70 19.15 -17.35 3.37
CA THR A 70 18.71 -16.67 2.13
C THR A 70 18.51 -15.18 2.38
N VAL A 71 18.98 -14.36 1.45
CA VAL A 71 18.66 -12.93 1.37
C VAL A 71 17.88 -12.64 0.09
N MET A 72 16.78 -11.92 0.20
CA MET A 72 15.98 -11.45 -0.93
C MET A 72 16.30 -9.97 -1.14
N LYS A 73 16.99 -9.64 -2.24
CA LYS A 73 17.57 -8.31 -2.47
C LYS A 73 17.04 -7.66 -3.74
N TYR A 74 16.56 -6.42 -3.63
CA TYR A 74 16.27 -5.54 -4.75
C TYR A 74 17.32 -4.44 -4.84
N ARG A 75 18.06 -4.39 -5.94
CA ARG A 75 19.09 -3.38 -6.20
C ARG A 75 18.46 -2.17 -6.87
N THR A 76 18.77 -0.99 -6.36
CA THR A 76 18.38 0.29 -6.97
C THR A 76 19.35 0.67 -8.10
N SER A 77 19.19 1.87 -8.64
CA SER A 77 20.13 2.44 -9.60
C SER A 77 21.51 2.71 -8.99
N LYS A 78 21.60 2.78 -7.67
CA LYS A 78 22.83 3.03 -6.92
C LYS A 78 23.40 1.72 -6.37
N PRO A 79 24.69 1.42 -6.56
CA PRO A 79 25.27 0.15 -6.15
C PRO A 79 25.35 -0.03 -4.61
N HIS A 80 25.25 1.04 -3.85
CA HIS A 80 25.31 1.04 -2.39
C HIS A 80 23.95 1.06 -1.70
N GLU A 81 22.86 1.37 -2.43
CA GLU A 81 21.50 1.52 -1.92
C GLU A 81 20.61 0.40 -2.47
N TYR A 82 19.89 -0.29 -1.61
CA TYR A 82 19.07 -1.45 -1.97
C TYR A 82 17.99 -1.74 -0.94
N PHE A 83 17.05 -2.62 -1.29
CA PHE A 83 16.05 -3.11 -0.35
C PHE A 83 16.25 -4.61 -0.08
N LEU A 84 16.01 -5.01 1.18
CA LEU A 84 15.97 -6.41 1.59
C LEU A 84 14.58 -6.78 2.07
N ILE A 85 14.22 -8.04 1.85
CA ILE A 85 12.91 -8.56 2.22
C ILE A 85 13.11 -9.89 2.96
N GLU A 86 12.40 -10.08 4.07
CA GLU A 86 12.34 -11.36 4.78
C GLU A 86 10.98 -11.60 5.44
N ASN A 87 10.63 -12.85 5.64
CA ASN A 87 9.46 -13.23 6.41
C ASN A 87 9.80 -13.26 7.91
N ARG A 88 9.12 -12.41 8.68
CA ARG A 88 9.26 -12.27 10.13
C ARG A 88 7.98 -12.64 10.85
N SER A 89 7.32 -13.73 10.42
CA SER A 89 6.16 -14.27 11.14
C SER A 89 6.55 -14.81 12.52
N ARG A 90 5.70 -14.57 13.51
CA ARG A 90 5.92 -14.92 14.93
C ARG A 90 5.93 -16.41 15.17
N MET A 91 6.93 -17.08 14.64
CA MET A 91 7.17 -18.52 14.76
C MET A 91 8.62 -18.76 15.14
N SER A 92 8.93 -19.95 15.72
CA SER A 92 10.29 -20.34 16.07
C SER A 92 11.03 -19.26 16.85
N PHE A 93 12.17 -18.79 16.37
CA PHE A 93 12.96 -17.73 17.02
C PHE A 93 12.31 -16.34 16.94
N ASP A 94 11.36 -16.14 16.00
CA ASP A 94 10.62 -14.87 15.86
C ASP A 94 9.35 -14.77 16.72
N ARG A 95 9.06 -15.78 17.56
CA ARG A 95 7.84 -15.82 18.36
C ARG A 95 7.64 -14.63 19.28
N GLY A 96 8.71 -13.97 19.71
CA GLY A 96 8.71 -12.81 20.59
C GLY A 96 8.60 -11.45 19.89
N LEU A 97 8.49 -11.43 18.54
CA LEU A 97 8.33 -10.19 17.79
C LEU A 97 7.01 -9.47 18.10
N PRO A 98 6.94 -8.13 17.98
CA PRO A 98 5.70 -7.38 18.15
C PRO A 98 4.68 -7.68 17.04
N ALA A 99 5.15 -7.88 15.79
CA ALA A 99 4.31 -8.14 14.62
C ALA A 99 4.66 -9.46 13.92
N SER A 100 3.76 -9.89 13.02
CA SER A 100 3.99 -10.92 12.02
C SER A 100 3.81 -10.33 10.63
N GLY A 101 4.72 -10.64 9.69
CA GLY A 101 4.58 -10.15 8.32
C GLY A 101 5.88 -10.16 7.53
N LEU A 102 5.80 -9.57 6.36
CA LEU A 102 6.93 -9.32 5.49
C LEU A 102 7.67 -8.08 6.00
N ALA A 103 8.90 -8.22 6.43
CA ALA A 103 9.79 -7.11 6.76
C ALA A 103 10.46 -6.61 5.48
N VAL A 104 10.44 -5.31 5.26
CA VAL A 104 11.12 -4.63 4.15
C VAL A 104 12.09 -3.62 4.73
N TYR A 105 13.36 -3.79 4.41
CA TYR A 105 14.44 -2.90 4.86
C TYR A 105 14.92 -2.04 3.70
N HIS A 106 15.06 -0.74 3.95
CA HIS A 106 15.77 0.18 3.07
C HIS A 106 17.21 0.33 3.57
N CYS A 107 18.15 -0.08 2.77
CA CYS A 107 19.55 -0.19 3.13
C CYS A 107 20.43 0.69 2.25
N ASP A 108 21.43 1.34 2.88
CA ASP A 108 22.50 2.04 2.18
C ASP A 108 23.81 1.89 2.96
N ILE A 109 24.79 1.21 2.38
CA ILE A 109 26.08 0.96 3.06
C ILE A 109 26.91 2.21 3.32
N THR A 110 26.54 3.33 2.71
CA THR A 110 27.18 4.64 2.95
C THR A 110 26.47 5.45 4.03
N GLY A 111 25.29 5.00 4.47
CA GLY A 111 24.55 5.60 5.56
C GLY A 111 25.07 5.21 6.95
N SER A 112 24.37 5.65 7.97
CA SER A 112 24.61 5.27 9.35
C SER A 112 23.31 5.15 10.12
N ASN A 113 23.23 4.26 11.10
CA ASN A 113 22.12 4.24 12.05
C ASN A 113 22.45 5.00 13.33
N GLU A 114 23.59 5.61 13.38
CA GLU A 114 24.02 6.49 14.45
C GLU A 114 24.09 7.92 13.91
N LEU A 115 23.51 8.89 14.59
CA LEU A 115 23.54 10.31 14.23
C LEU A 115 22.81 10.64 12.90
N GLN A 116 21.77 9.90 12.54
CA GLN A 116 21.04 10.09 11.29
C GLN A 116 19.58 10.50 11.53
N GLN A 117 18.99 11.13 10.52
CA GLN A 117 17.64 11.72 10.58
C GLN A 117 16.71 11.17 9.49
N GLY A 118 17.15 10.17 8.74
CA GLY A 118 16.38 9.63 7.62
C GLY A 118 16.17 10.62 6.47
N THR A 119 17.18 11.46 6.21
CA THR A 119 17.17 12.44 5.12
C THR A 119 18.19 12.08 4.05
N ALA A 120 18.12 12.71 2.88
CA ALA A 120 19.08 12.48 1.80
C ALA A 120 20.55 12.74 2.21
N ALA A 121 20.78 13.68 3.12
CA ALA A 121 22.12 14.04 3.60
C ALA A 121 22.54 13.22 4.82
N LYS A 122 21.58 12.77 5.63
CA LYS A 122 21.79 12.00 6.85
C LYS A 122 20.84 10.80 6.84
N HIS A 123 21.12 9.83 5.99
CA HIS A 123 20.26 8.66 5.81
C HIS A 123 20.73 7.45 6.61
N TYR A 124 19.79 6.55 6.87
CA TYR A 124 20.05 5.35 7.62
C TYR A 124 20.85 4.32 6.81
N GLN A 125 21.75 3.62 7.50
CA GLN A 125 22.40 2.45 6.93
C GLN A 125 21.40 1.29 6.69
N CYS A 126 20.43 1.14 7.57
CA CYS A 126 19.35 0.20 7.45
C CYS A 126 18.13 0.69 8.22
N ALA A 127 17.01 0.88 7.56
CA ALA A 127 15.72 1.24 8.14
C ALA A 127 14.68 0.16 7.86
N LEU A 128 13.87 -0.18 8.84
CA LEU A 128 12.67 -0.98 8.64
C LEU A 128 11.56 -0.05 8.11
N LEU A 129 11.01 -0.33 6.95
CA LEU A 129 9.83 0.36 6.46
C LEU A 129 8.61 -0.13 7.25
N GLN A 130 8.09 0.70 8.14
CA GLN A 130 6.93 0.38 8.97
C GLN A 130 5.65 0.45 8.12
N ALA A 131 4.91 -0.66 8.04
CA ALA A 131 3.80 -0.82 7.09
C ALA A 131 2.65 0.17 7.33
N ASP A 132 2.49 0.68 8.53
CA ASP A 132 1.49 1.70 8.86
C ASP A 132 1.95 3.15 8.57
N GLY A 133 3.23 3.34 8.25
CA GLY A 133 3.82 4.63 7.90
C GLY A 133 3.98 5.62 9.05
N ARG A 134 3.82 5.20 10.31
CA ARG A 134 3.88 6.10 11.47
C ARG A 134 5.28 6.54 11.84
N ARG A 135 6.29 5.76 11.47
CA ARG A 135 7.68 6.02 11.81
C ARG A 135 7.96 5.99 13.32
N ASP A 136 7.21 5.18 14.05
CA ASP A 136 7.30 5.10 15.51
C ASP A 136 8.70 4.69 15.99
N LEU A 137 9.41 3.86 15.21
CA LEU A 137 10.79 3.47 15.49
C LEU A 137 11.77 4.64 15.35
N GLU A 138 11.65 5.44 14.28
CA GLU A 138 12.49 6.61 14.07
C GLU A 138 12.24 7.71 15.10
N LEU A 139 10.99 7.83 15.55
CA LEU A 139 10.56 8.85 16.53
C LEU A 139 10.76 8.41 17.98
N ASP A 140 11.35 7.23 18.24
CA ASP A 140 11.49 6.61 19.57
C ASP A 140 10.15 6.50 20.34
N ALA A 141 9.03 6.44 19.61
CA ALA A 141 7.71 6.35 20.20
C ALA A 141 7.44 4.96 20.79
N ASN A 142 7.97 3.92 20.15
CA ASN A 142 7.96 2.56 20.63
C ASN A 142 9.18 1.79 20.12
N ARG A 143 9.25 0.47 20.37
CA ARG A 143 10.32 -0.41 19.87
C ARG A 143 9.79 -1.45 18.87
N GLY A 144 8.65 -1.18 18.30
CA GLY A 144 7.91 -2.00 17.36
C GLY A 144 6.54 -2.38 17.89
N ASP A 145 5.56 -2.41 17.00
CA ASP A 145 4.18 -2.76 17.31
C ASP A 145 3.55 -3.71 16.25
N GLY A 146 2.26 -4.02 16.42
CA GLY A 146 1.56 -5.01 15.60
C GLY A 146 1.33 -4.59 14.14
N ALA A 147 1.57 -3.31 13.79
CA ALA A 147 1.28 -2.76 12.47
C ALA A 147 2.55 -2.49 11.64
N ASP A 148 3.74 -2.76 12.17
CA ASP A 148 5.01 -2.43 11.50
C ASP A 148 5.33 -3.30 10.29
N LEU A 149 4.88 -4.56 10.24
CA LEU A 149 5.22 -5.50 9.18
C LEU A 149 4.11 -5.63 8.16
N PHE A 150 4.50 -5.75 6.86
CA PHE A 150 3.55 -5.92 5.77
C PHE A 150 2.91 -7.32 5.81
N GLY A 151 1.60 -7.39 5.56
CA GLY A 151 0.81 -8.60 5.64
C GLY A 151 -0.10 -8.64 6.88
N ALA A 152 0.15 -7.81 7.90
CA ALA A 152 -0.84 -7.50 8.94
C ALA A 152 -1.98 -6.64 8.36
N LEU A 153 -1.66 -5.83 7.34
CA LEU A 153 -2.61 -5.02 6.57
C LEU A 153 -2.82 -5.68 5.21
N GLN A 154 -3.91 -6.43 5.07
CA GLN A 154 -4.24 -7.10 3.79
C GLN A 154 -4.44 -6.09 2.67
N GLY A 155 -3.82 -6.36 1.51
CA GLY A 155 -3.93 -5.51 0.33
C GLY A 155 -2.99 -4.29 0.30
N ALA A 156 -2.06 -4.18 1.22
CA ALA A 156 -1.05 -3.12 1.17
C ALA A 156 -0.17 -3.26 -0.09
N VAL A 157 0.05 -2.14 -0.78
CA VAL A 157 1.00 -2.01 -1.88
C VAL A 157 2.09 -1.06 -1.44
N LEU A 158 3.33 -1.52 -1.50
CA LEU A 158 4.51 -0.70 -1.22
C LEU A 158 5.14 -0.27 -2.55
N SER A 159 5.24 1.04 -2.79
CA SER A 159 5.71 1.63 -4.04
C SER A 159 6.35 3.00 -3.80
N SER A 160 6.79 3.68 -4.85
CA SER A 160 7.31 5.06 -4.77
C SER A 160 6.27 6.09 -4.31
N THR A 161 4.98 5.75 -4.33
CA THR A 161 3.87 6.66 -3.99
C THR A 161 3.11 6.26 -2.74
N SER A 162 3.43 5.13 -2.12
CA SER A 162 2.82 4.69 -0.87
C SER A 162 3.42 5.40 0.35
N THR A 163 2.84 5.16 1.53
CA THR A 163 3.41 5.56 2.82
C THR A 163 3.41 4.32 3.72
N PRO A 164 4.58 3.78 4.09
CA PRO A 164 5.92 4.19 3.64
C PRO A 164 6.12 4.00 2.14
N ASN A 165 7.19 4.55 1.56
CA ASN A 165 7.49 4.43 0.14
C ASN A 165 8.82 3.73 -0.12
N THR A 166 9.03 3.35 -1.39
CA THR A 166 10.26 2.70 -1.88
C THR A 166 11.20 3.64 -2.61
N ARG A 167 11.12 4.95 -2.37
CA ARG A 167 12.06 5.89 -2.98
C ARG A 167 13.48 5.68 -2.44
N GLU A 168 14.45 5.98 -3.28
CA GLU A 168 15.84 6.14 -2.84
C GLU A 168 15.96 7.34 -1.88
N TRP A 169 17.01 7.40 -1.06
CA TRP A 169 17.17 8.47 -0.07
C TRP A 169 17.23 9.88 -0.68
N ASP A 170 17.63 10.01 -1.93
CA ASP A 170 17.62 11.29 -2.66
C ASP A 170 16.25 11.64 -3.26
N GLY A 171 15.23 10.82 -3.01
CA GLY A 171 13.86 11.02 -3.48
C GLY A 171 13.56 10.45 -4.87
N ARG A 172 14.53 9.85 -5.58
CA ARG A 172 14.29 9.19 -6.86
C ARG A 172 13.42 7.95 -6.68
N GLU A 173 12.77 7.55 -7.76
CA GLU A 173 12.05 6.28 -7.79
C GLU A 173 13.04 5.12 -7.91
N SER A 174 13.00 4.19 -6.96
CA SER A 174 13.82 2.98 -7.03
C SER A 174 13.34 1.97 -8.07
N GLY A 175 12.07 2.09 -8.48
CA GLY A 175 11.38 1.12 -9.32
C GLY A 175 10.83 -0.10 -8.55
N LEU A 176 11.12 -0.24 -7.27
CA LEU A 176 10.57 -1.34 -6.45
C LEU A 176 9.08 -1.11 -6.20
N VAL A 177 8.30 -2.12 -6.56
CA VAL A 177 6.89 -2.25 -6.18
C VAL A 177 6.69 -3.63 -5.58
N ILE A 178 6.07 -3.70 -4.41
CA ILE A 178 5.70 -4.95 -3.74
C ILE A 178 4.19 -4.96 -3.58
N SER A 179 3.55 -6.02 -4.06
CA SER A 179 2.09 -6.21 -4.00
C SER A 179 1.72 -7.65 -3.72
N ASP A 180 0.41 -7.93 -3.62
CA ASP A 180 -0.12 -9.28 -3.43
C ASP A 180 0.51 -10.03 -2.24
N ILE A 181 0.80 -9.29 -1.16
CA ILE A 181 1.38 -9.87 0.06
C ILE A 181 0.31 -10.73 0.73
N SER A 182 0.60 -12.03 0.88
CA SER A 182 -0.30 -12.96 1.58
C SER A 182 -0.31 -12.70 3.10
N ALA A 183 -1.29 -13.29 3.78
CA ALA A 183 -1.31 -13.26 5.24
C ALA A 183 0.01 -13.84 5.82
N PRO A 184 0.44 -13.37 6.99
CA PRO A 184 1.59 -13.90 7.70
C PRO A 184 1.43 -15.39 8.01
N ASP A 185 2.42 -16.18 7.60
CA ASP A 185 2.47 -17.61 7.82
C ASP A 185 3.95 -18.09 7.70
N ALA A 186 4.18 -19.37 7.80
CA ALA A 186 5.49 -20.00 7.56
C ALA A 186 6.08 -19.65 6.17
N GLU A 187 5.24 -19.34 5.22
CA GLU A 187 5.61 -18.84 3.90
C GLU A 187 4.70 -17.67 3.53
N ILE A 188 5.28 -16.51 3.26
CA ILE A 188 4.58 -15.33 2.74
C ILE A 188 4.86 -15.23 1.25
N SER A 189 3.81 -15.25 0.42
CA SER A 189 3.90 -14.95 -1.00
C SER A 189 3.70 -13.46 -1.27
N PHE A 190 4.43 -12.91 -2.23
CA PHE A 190 4.30 -11.52 -2.67
C PHE A 190 4.74 -11.38 -4.13
N ALA A 191 4.31 -10.32 -4.79
CA ALA A 191 4.74 -9.99 -6.13
C ALA A 191 5.71 -8.82 -6.09
N VAL A 192 6.79 -8.90 -6.89
CA VAL A 192 7.69 -7.77 -7.17
C VAL A 192 7.60 -7.43 -8.65
N GLY A 193 7.60 -6.17 -8.94
CA GLY A 193 7.61 -5.67 -10.31
C GLY A 193 6.85 -4.36 -10.44
N THR A 194 6.92 -3.76 -11.62
CA THR A 194 6.02 -2.67 -11.93
C THR A 194 4.59 -3.19 -11.75
N GLN A 195 3.85 -2.60 -10.82
CA GLN A 195 2.42 -2.57 -11.05
C GLN A 195 2.26 -1.82 -12.38
N THR A 196 2.25 -2.55 -13.47
CA THR A 196 1.39 -2.12 -14.56
C THR A 196 0.05 -1.97 -13.87
N ALA A 197 -0.35 -0.72 -13.67
CA ALA A 197 -1.66 -0.44 -13.14
C ALA A 197 -2.59 -1.49 -13.72
N GLY A 198 -3.16 -2.32 -12.84
CA GLY A 198 -3.90 -3.50 -13.30
C GLY A 198 -4.87 -3.11 -14.38
N PRO A 199 -5.30 -3.97 -15.27
CA PRO A 199 -6.18 -3.60 -16.37
C PRO A 199 -7.30 -2.74 -15.82
N VAL A 200 -7.72 -1.73 -16.57
CA VAL A 200 -8.90 -0.94 -16.20
C VAL A 200 -10.00 -1.95 -15.95
N VAL A 201 -10.41 -2.07 -14.70
CA VAL A 201 -11.37 -3.08 -14.29
C VAL A 201 -12.79 -2.56 -14.56
N ALA A 202 -12.99 -1.26 -14.41
CA ALA A 202 -14.24 -0.60 -14.69
C ALA A 202 -14.04 0.84 -15.11
N SER A 203 -14.85 1.33 -16.02
CA SER A 203 -14.90 2.73 -16.42
C SER A 203 -16.30 3.16 -16.82
N GLY A 204 -16.55 4.43 -16.73
CA GLY A 204 -17.79 5.03 -17.21
C GLY A 204 -17.57 6.48 -17.59
N GLU A 205 -18.43 6.96 -18.49
CA GLU A 205 -18.45 8.33 -18.94
C GLU A 205 -19.88 8.83 -19.01
N ALA A 206 -20.10 10.10 -18.75
CA ALA A 206 -21.40 10.74 -18.89
C ALA A 206 -21.22 12.14 -19.48
N GLU A 207 -22.07 12.48 -20.44
CA GLU A 207 -22.21 13.80 -21.03
C GLU A 207 -23.58 14.40 -20.67
N PRO A 208 -23.83 14.74 -19.39
CA PRO A 208 -25.15 15.07 -18.91
C PRO A 208 -25.64 16.43 -19.43
N MET A 209 -24.73 17.29 -19.84
CA MET A 209 -25.03 18.64 -20.34
C MET A 209 -25.95 19.44 -19.39
N LEU A 210 -25.78 19.26 -18.07
CA LEU A 210 -26.65 19.84 -17.03
C LEU A 210 -26.28 21.28 -16.75
N ALA A 211 -27.28 22.19 -16.75
CA ALA A 211 -27.10 23.56 -16.29
C ALA A 211 -26.85 23.58 -14.78
N ILE A 212 -25.82 24.29 -14.35
CA ILE A 212 -25.53 24.54 -12.94
C ILE A 212 -26.23 25.82 -12.53
N PRO A 213 -27.19 25.78 -11.60
CA PRO A 213 -27.96 26.96 -11.22
C PRO A 213 -27.11 27.90 -10.35
N ASP A 214 -27.24 29.18 -10.60
CA ASP A 214 -26.57 30.28 -9.86
C ASP A 214 -26.90 30.21 -8.37
N ASN A 215 -25.87 30.19 -7.54
CA ASN A 215 -25.93 30.24 -6.08
C ASN A 215 -26.91 29.24 -5.44
N VAL A 216 -27.00 28.02 -6.00
CA VAL A 216 -27.82 26.95 -5.46
C VAL A 216 -26.94 25.85 -4.83
N SER A 217 -26.98 25.76 -3.50
CA SER A 217 -26.10 24.87 -2.74
C SER A 217 -26.33 23.38 -2.99
N ALA A 218 -27.51 22.96 -3.41
CA ALA A 218 -27.83 21.61 -3.82
C ALA A 218 -27.13 21.23 -5.13
N GLY A 219 -26.96 22.19 -6.04
CA GLY A 219 -26.34 22.00 -7.34
C GLY A 219 -27.08 21.00 -8.23
N VAL A 220 -26.32 20.37 -9.11
CA VAL A 220 -26.79 19.31 -10.01
C VAL A 220 -25.96 18.06 -9.79
N SER A 221 -26.57 16.91 -10.04
CA SER A 221 -25.90 15.61 -9.90
C SER A 221 -26.00 14.81 -11.19
N SER A 222 -24.91 14.12 -11.52
CA SER A 222 -24.83 13.17 -12.60
C SER A 222 -24.31 11.84 -12.09
N THR A 223 -24.82 10.73 -12.62
CA THR A 223 -24.52 9.38 -12.14
C THR A 223 -23.86 8.56 -13.23
N ILE A 224 -22.80 7.84 -12.88
CA ILE A 224 -22.22 6.74 -13.65
C ILE A 224 -22.46 5.45 -12.87
N ALA A 225 -23.16 4.50 -13.50
CA ALA A 225 -23.41 3.18 -12.94
C ALA A 225 -22.29 2.22 -13.36
N ILE A 226 -21.63 1.59 -12.40
CA ILE A 226 -20.62 0.55 -12.60
C ILE A 226 -21.23 -0.80 -12.25
N ALA A 227 -21.19 -1.73 -13.21
CA ALA A 227 -21.73 -3.08 -13.04
C ALA A 227 -20.70 -4.06 -12.46
N ASP A 228 -19.40 -3.78 -12.70
CA ASP A 228 -18.31 -4.64 -12.29
C ASP A 228 -18.15 -4.66 -10.77
N SER A 229 -17.79 -5.84 -10.26
CA SER A 229 -17.53 -6.04 -8.84
C SER A 229 -16.02 -5.95 -8.58
N GLY A 230 -15.64 -5.26 -7.53
CA GLY A 230 -14.25 -5.09 -7.11
C GLY A 230 -14.11 -4.02 -6.04
N THR A 231 -12.87 -3.81 -5.60
CA THR A 231 -12.50 -2.80 -4.61
C THR A 231 -11.50 -1.84 -5.23
N VAL A 232 -11.70 -0.55 -5.04
CA VAL A 232 -10.88 0.51 -5.62
C VAL A 232 -9.47 0.45 -5.05
N ALA A 233 -8.48 0.18 -5.90
CA ALA A 233 -7.06 0.35 -5.62
C ALA A 233 -6.53 1.66 -6.23
N GLN A 234 -7.07 2.05 -7.39
CA GLN A 234 -6.81 3.34 -8.02
C GLN A 234 -8.09 3.89 -8.63
N ILE A 235 -8.22 5.20 -8.61
CA ILE A 235 -9.35 5.91 -9.19
C ILE A 235 -8.86 7.18 -9.89
N LYS A 236 -9.40 7.40 -11.09
CA LYS A 236 -9.19 8.63 -11.86
C LYS A 236 -10.54 9.23 -12.24
N VAL A 237 -10.71 10.50 -11.99
CA VAL A 237 -11.93 11.25 -12.30
C VAL A 237 -11.55 12.44 -13.19
N ARG A 238 -12.20 12.56 -14.33
CA ARG A 238 -12.07 13.74 -15.19
C ARG A 238 -13.37 14.50 -15.21
N VAL A 239 -13.28 15.82 -15.18
CA VAL A 239 -14.43 16.71 -15.26
C VAL A 239 -14.19 17.76 -16.34
N ASP A 240 -15.25 18.12 -17.06
CA ASP A 240 -15.33 19.25 -17.98
C ASP A 240 -16.56 20.06 -17.64
N ILE A 241 -16.36 21.20 -17.00
CA ILE A 241 -17.39 22.10 -16.51
C ILE A 241 -17.14 23.48 -17.10
N LYS A 242 -18.10 23.97 -17.86
CA LYS A 242 -18.10 25.36 -18.32
C LYS A 242 -18.62 26.28 -17.22
N HIS A 243 -17.84 27.28 -16.81
CA HIS A 243 -18.22 28.26 -15.81
C HIS A 243 -17.29 29.48 -15.88
N PRO A 244 -17.79 30.73 -15.86
CA PRO A 244 -16.94 31.90 -15.99
C PRO A 244 -16.15 32.25 -14.72
N TYR A 245 -16.40 31.56 -13.58
CA TYR A 245 -15.70 31.80 -12.32
C TYR A 245 -15.60 30.47 -11.52
N ILE A 246 -14.53 29.72 -11.71
CA ILE A 246 -14.43 28.38 -11.09
C ILE A 246 -14.28 28.43 -9.57
N GLY A 247 -13.88 29.56 -8.99
CA GLY A 247 -13.81 29.77 -7.54
C GLY A 247 -15.18 29.70 -6.83
N ASP A 248 -16.27 29.71 -7.56
CA ASP A 248 -17.63 29.57 -7.02
C ASP A 248 -18.09 28.13 -6.99
N LEU A 249 -17.39 27.24 -7.75
CA LEU A 249 -17.76 25.84 -7.89
C LEU A 249 -17.29 24.99 -6.74
N ARG A 250 -18.18 24.15 -6.23
CA ARG A 250 -17.85 23.01 -5.41
C ARG A 250 -18.21 21.73 -6.16
N VAL A 251 -17.23 20.88 -6.41
CA VAL A 251 -17.40 19.57 -7.04
C VAL A 251 -17.14 18.48 -6.03
N ALA A 252 -18.05 17.52 -5.89
CA ALA A 252 -17.93 16.39 -4.97
C ALA A 252 -18.26 15.08 -5.66
N LEU A 253 -17.54 14.02 -5.32
CA LEU A 253 -17.79 12.67 -5.78
C LEU A 253 -18.28 11.81 -4.61
N THR A 254 -19.35 11.05 -4.84
CA THR A 254 -19.88 10.08 -3.88
C THR A 254 -19.78 8.68 -4.46
N ALA A 255 -19.15 7.78 -3.72
CA ALA A 255 -19.05 6.35 -4.05
C ALA A 255 -20.37 5.61 -3.77
N PRO A 256 -20.57 4.39 -4.31
CA PRO A 256 -21.76 3.56 -4.05
C PRO A 256 -21.99 3.26 -2.56
N SER A 257 -20.96 3.26 -1.74
CA SER A 257 -21.02 3.12 -0.28
C SER A 257 -21.60 4.32 0.46
N GLY A 258 -21.80 5.47 -0.25
CA GLY A 258 -22.17 6.75 0.36
C GLY A 258 -20.95 7.61 0.80
N ARG A 259 -19.73 7.08 0.71
CA ARG A 259 -18.52 7.86 1.00
C ARG A 259 -18.39 9.00 -0.01
N THR A 260 -18.16 10.22 0.49
CA THR A 260 -18.07 11.43 -0.35
C THR A 260 -16.73 12.12 -0.14
N THR A 261 -16.11 12.58 -1.24
CA THR A 261 -14.93 13.44 -1.23
C THR A 261 -15.16 14.70 -2.05
N VAL A 262 -14.48 15.79 -1.70
CA VAL A 262 -14.56 17.06 -2.43
C VAL A 262 -13.39 17.14 -3.40
N LEU A 263 -13.68 17.09 -4.69
CA LEU A 263 -12.68 17.19 -5.75
C LEU A 263 -12.22 18.65 -5.95
N HIS A 264 -13.15 19.58 -5.95
CA HIS A 264 -12.88 21.01 -6.15
C HIS A 264 -13.55 21.83 -5.05
N PRO A 265 -12.78 22.40 -4.10
CA PRO A 265 -13.29 23.11 -2.94
C PRO A 265 -13.32 24.64 -3.15
N ARG A 266 -13.84 25.13 -4.27
CA ARG A 266 -13.93 26.56 -4.59
C ARG A 266 -12.56 27.24 -4.76
N LEU A 267 -11.66 26.61 -5.47
CA LEU A 267 -10.34 27.16 -5.79
C LEU A 267 -10.30 27.74 -7.20
N GLY A 268 -9.24 28.49 -7.53
CA GLY A 268 -8.97 28.99 -8.87
C GLY A 268 -9.54 30.37 -9.19
N GLY A 269 -10.33 30.98 -8.26
CA GLY A 269 -10.81 32.33 -8.39
C GLY A 269 -11.57 32.59 -9.70
N SER A 270 -11.21 33.67 -10.40
CA SER A 270 -11.84 34.13 -11.64
C SER A 270 -11.38 33.38 -12.91
N ALA A 271 -10.74 32.24 -12.78
CA ALA A 271 -10.43 31.46 -13.96
C ALA A 271 -11.69 30.88 -14.60
N ASP A 272 -11.70 30.80 -15.92
CA ASP A 272 -12.80 30.26 -16.71
C ASP A 272 -12.61 28.74 -16.88
N ASP A 273 -13.72 28.03 -16.88
CA ASP A 273 -13.86 26.60 -17.19
C ASP A 273 -12.99 25.67 -16.33
N LEU A 274 -13.61 24.72 -15.66
CA LEU A 274 -12.94 23.70 -14.89
C LEU A 274 -12.78 22.43 -15.72
N VAL A 275 -11.63 22.29 -16.38
CA VAL A 275 -11.22 21.04 -17.06
C VAL A 275 -10.09 20.44 -16.24
N ALA A 276 -10.40 19.40 -15.46
CA ALA A 276 -9.46 18.85 -14.49
C ALA A 276 -9.48 17.31 -14.48
N THR A 277 -8.33 16.74 -14.14
CA THR A 277 -8.17 15.32 -13.85
C THR A 277 -7.69 15.16 -12.41
N TYR A 278 -8.43 14.39 -11.64
CA TYR A 278 -8.06 13.96 -10.28
C TYR A 278 -7.63 12.50 -10.36
N ASP A 279 -6.46 12.20 -9.81
CA ASP A 279 -5.87 10.87 -9.89
C ASP A 279 -5.37 10.46 -8.49
N SER A 280 -5.80 9.30 -8.02
CA SER A 280 -5.37 8.78 -6.71
C SER A 280 -3.90 8.34 -6.68
N ALA A 281 -3.24 8.23 -7.84
CA ALA A 281 -1.80 7.99 -7.91
C ALA A 281 -0.97 9.21 -7.44
N SER A 282 -1.60 10.39 -7.35
CA SER A 282 -1.00 11.62 -6.82
C SER A 282 -1.58 11.93 -5.44
N PRO A 283 -0.80 12.44 -4.48
CA PRO A 283 -1.33 12.90 -3.21
C PRO A 283 -2.48 13.89 -3.43
N GLY A 284 -3.66 13.62 -2.88
CA GLY A 284 -4.80 14.50 -3.08
C GLY A 284 -6.12 13.95 -2.56
N VAL A 285 -7.19 14.51 -3.08
CA VAL A 285 -8.56 14.39 -2.57
C VAL A 285 -9.22 13.02 -2.73
N LEU A 286 -8.62 12.09 -3.50
CA LEU A 286 -9.21 10.78 -3.80
C LEU A 286 -8.78 9.66 -2.84
N GLY A 287 -7.95 9.93 -1.85
CA GLY A 287 -7.51 8.93 -0.87
C GLY A 287 -8.66 8.20 -0.18
N ASP A 288 -9.73 8.93 0.17
CA ASP A 288 -10.94 8.39 0.80
C ASP A 288 -11.74 7.42 -0.08
N MET A 289 -11.46 7.40 -1.38
CA MET A 289 -12.12 6.51 -2.34
C MET A 289 -11.40 5.15 -2.47
N ILE A 290 -10.18 5.03 -2.00
CA ILE A 290 -9.45 3.77 -1.97
C ILE A 290 -10.15 2.81 -1.00
N GLY A 291 -10.27 1.54 -1.38
CA GLY A 291 -10.98 0.52 -0.61
C GLY A 291 -12.51 0.52 -0.79
N GLN A 292 -13.09 1.49 -1.53
CA GLN A 292 -14.53 1.53 -1.78
C GLN A 292 -14.95 0.49 -2.82
N PRO A 293 -16.19 -0.06 -2.75
CA PRO A 293 -16.69 -0.99 -3.75
C PRO A 293 -16.89 -0.31 -5.11
N PHE A 294 -16.61 -1.03 -6.22
CA PHE A 294 -16.87 -0.53 -7.57
C PHE A 294 -18.36 -0.46 -7.88
N LYS A 295 -19.05 -1.59 -7.64
CA LYS A 295 -20.39 -1.85 -8.09
C LYS A 295 -21.39 -0.89 -7.49
N GLY A 296 -22.12 -0.22 -8.36
CA GLY A 296 -23.19 0.69 -7.98
C GLY A 296 -23.08 2.06 -8.64
N ASN A 297 -23.78 3.02 -8.08
CA ASN A 297 -23.87 4.37 -8.61
C ASN A 297 -22.80 5.27 -8.03
N TRP A 298 -21.94 5.77 -8.89
CA TRP A 298 -21.01 6.86 -8.58
C TRP A 298 -21.66 8.17 -8.97
N ILE A 299 -21.71 9.14 -8.04
CA ILE A 299 -22.45 10.38 -8.22
C ILE A 299 -21.49 11.54 -8.16
N LEU A 300 -21.43 12.34 -9.24
CA LEU A 300 -20.75 13.63 -9.25
C LEU A 300 -21.80 14.72 -8.99
N ASN A 301 -21.59 15.52 -7.94
CA ASN A 301 -22.38 16.69 -7.64
C ASN A 301 -21.57 17.95 -7.91
N VAL A 302 -22.16 18.91 -8.63
CA VAL A 302 -21.57 20.21 -8.93
C VAL A 302 -22.52 21.28 -8.46
N SER A 303 -22.04 22.17 -7.61
CA SER A 303 -22.82 23.32 -7.10
C SER A 303 -22.05 24.62 -7.24
N ASP A 304 -22.76 25.65 -7.65
CA ASP A 304 -22.30 27.02 -7.59
C ASP A 304 -22.70 27.63 -6.22
N ARG A 305 -21.76 28.30 -5.59
CA ARG A 305 -21.86 28.80 -4.22
C ARG A 305 -21.74 30.33 -4.13
N ALA A 306 -21.86 31.05 -5.25
CA ALA A 306 -21.89 32.50 -5.29
C ALA A 306 -22.91 32.98 -6.32
N ARG A 307 -23.18 34.28 -6.35
CA ARG A 307 -24.17 34.87 -7.24
C ARG A 307 -23.52 35.47 -8.48
N ARG A 308 -24.25 35.50 -9.58
CA ARG A 308 -24.02 36.21 -10.85
C ARG A 308 -23.63 35.32 -12.03
N ASP A 309 -23.15 34.14 -11.79
CA ASP A 309 -22.58 33.29 -12.83
C ASP A 309 -23.40 32.01 -12.98
N VAL A 310 -23.45 31.51 -14.20
CA VAL A 310 -24.11 30.22 -14.49
C VAL A 310 -23.19 29.35 -15.28
N GLY A 311 -23.22 28.06 -14.99
CA GLY A 311 -22.35 27.09 -15.62
C GLY A 311 -23.08 25.90 -16.21
N LYS A 312 -22.30 24.97 -16.70
CA LYS A 312 -22.79 23.72 -17.29
C LYS A 312 -21.80 22.58 -17.02
N LEU A 313 -22.26 21.51 -16.40
CA LEU A 313 -21.54 20.24 -16.39
C LEU A 313 -21.69 19.59 -17.78
N ARG A 314 -20.61 19.62 -18.58
CA ARG A 314 -20.60 19.08 -19.94
C ARG A 314 -20.38 17.59 -19.93
N ARG A 315 -19.28 17.15 -19.29
CA ARG A 315 -18.83 15.75 -19.30
C ARG A 315 -18.11 15.44 -18.01
N TRP A 316 -18.15 14.21 -17.60
CA TRP A 316 -17.23 13.65 -16.65
C TRP A 316 -17.01 12.15 -16.90
N SER A 317 -15.88 11.63 -16.47
CA SER A 317 -15.55 10.21 -16.59
C SER A 317 -14.90 9.67 -15.33
N LEU A 318 -15.05 8.39 -15.14
CA LEU A 318 -14.53 7.62 -14.03
C LEU A 318 -13.77 6.41 -14.58
N GLU A 319 -12.53 6.25 -14.14
CA GLU A 319 -11.72 5.04 -14.37
C GLU A 319 -11.39 4.44 -13.01
N LEU A 320 -11.74 3.19 -12.80
CA LEU A 320 -11.46 2.43 -11.58
C LEU A 320 -10.50 1.30 -11.92
N ARG A 321 -9.48 1.16 -11.12
CA ARG A 321 -8.59 0.01 -11.15
C ARG A 321 -8.65 -0.65 -9.79
N GLY A 322 -8.85 -1.96 -9.78
CA GLY A 322 -8.97 -2.73 -8.56
C GLY A 322 -7.97 -3.86 -8.50
N MET A 323 -7.80 -4.36 -7.32
CA MET A 323 -7.25 -5.68 -7.10
C MET A 323 -8.26 -6.65 -7.73
N GLY A 324 -7.84 -7.34 -8.79
CA GLY A 324 -8.75 -7.98 -9.72
C GLY A 324 -9.68 -9.00 -9.07
N ALA A 325 -10.89 -9.05 -9.56
CA ALA A 325 -11.86 -10.11 -9.28
C ALA A 325 -11.35 -11.53 -9.62
N GLU A 326 -10.20 -11.67 -10.23
CA GLU A 326 -9.56 -12.99 -10.43
C GLU A 326 -9.15 -13.65 -9.12
N SER A 327 -8.75 -12.91 -8.09
CA SER A 327 -8.49 -13.51 -6.77
C SER A 327 -9.77 -14.07 -6.13
N ASN A 328 -10.91 -13.42 -6.34
CA ASN A 328 -12.21 -13.94 -5.87
C ASN A 328 -12.69 -15.13 -6.71
N ARG A 329 -12.49 -15.12 -8.02
CA ARG A 329 -12.85 -16.28 -8.88
C ARG A 329 -11.98 -17.50 -8.59
N VAL A 330 -10.70 -17.32 -8.32
CA VAL A 330 -9.81 -18.41 -7.92
C VAL A 330 -10.16 -18.92 -6.52
N ALA A 331 -10.48 -18.03 -5.57
CA ALA A 331 -10.94 -18.41 -4.24
C ALA A 331 -12.31 -19.10 -4.26
N GLU A 332 -13.26 -18.61 -5.05
CA GLU A 332 -14.57 -19.26 -5.25
C GLU A 332 -14.44 -20.61 -5.99
N ALA A 333 -13.59 -20.70 -7.01
CA ALA A 333 -13.32 -21.96 -7.71
C ALA A 333 -12.63 -22.98 -6.79
N GLN A 334 -11.71 -22.54 -5.93
CA GLN A 334 -11.05 -23.40 -4.93
C GLN A 334 -12.02 -23.81 -3.81
N ALA A 335 -12.91 -22.92 -3.35
CA ALA A 335 -13.95 -23.23 -2.38
C ALA A 335 -14.96 -24.24 -2.95
N THR A 336 -15.37 -24.06 -4.20
CA THR A 336 -16.29 -24.99 -4.92
C THR A 336 -15.62 -26.35 -5.15
N ALA A 337 -14.34 -26.38 -5.53
CA ALA A 337 -13.59 -27.63 -5.70
C ALA A 337 -13.36 -28.35 -4.35
N LYS A 338 -13.20 -27.62 -3.26
CA LYS A 338 -13.08 -28.18 -1.91
C LYS A 338 -14.42 -28.74 -1.42
N ALA A 339 -15.54 -28.06 -1.67
CA ALA A 339 -16.89 -28.55 -1.38
C ALA A 339 -17.22 -29.84 -2.16
N ALA A 340 -16.90 -29.87 -3.46
CA ALA A 340 -17.13 -31.03 -4.31
C ALA A 340 -16.28 -32.26 -3.88
N ARG A 341 -15.11 -32.05 -3.28
CA ARG A 341 -14.30 -33.15 -2.71
C ARG A 341 -14.86 -33.69 -1.39
N HIS A 342 -15.67 -32.91 -0.67
CA HIS A 342 -16.30 -33.35 0.59
C HIS A 342 -17.60 -34.13 0.36
N GLU A 343 -18.23 -33.96 -0.82
CA GLU A 343 -19.47 -34.65 -1.19
C GLU A 343 -19.26 -35.96 -1.96
N ALA A 344 -18.03 -36.34 -2.28
CA ALA A 344 -17.75 -37.62 -2.93
C ALA A 344 -17.99 -38.80 -1.95
N PRO A 345 -18.94 -39.71 -2.24
CA PRO A 345 -19.24 -40.81 -1.34
C PRO A 345 -18.04 -41.78 -1.23
N SER A 346 -17.67 -42.07 0.00
CA SER A 346 -16.64 -43.04 0.36
C SER A 346 -17.08 -44.44 -0.10
N THR A 347 -16.64 -44.89 -1.27
CA THR A 347 -16.75 -46.29 -1.68
C THR A 347 -15.63 -47.10 -0.98
N ARG A 348 -15.91 -47.54 0.24
CA ARG A 348 -15.11 -48.63 0.85
C ARG A 348 -15.54 -49.95 0.18
N PRO A 349 -14.60 -50.77 -0.35
CA PRO A 349 -14.92 -52.13 -0.82
C PRO A 349 -15.28 -52.97 0.41
N ARG A 350 -16.44 -53.64 0.38
CA ARG A 350 -16.83 -54.65 1.35
C ARG A 350 -15.85 -55.85 1.22
N ARG A 351 -15.15 -56.18 2.33
CA ARG A 351 -14.49 -57.46 2.47
C ARG A 351 -15.53 -58.60 2.32
N ARG A 352 -15.30 -59.50 1.40
CA ARG A 352 -15.97 -60.81 1.38
C ARG A 352 -15.40 -61.62 2.53
N GLU A 353 -16.26 -62.02 3.46
CA GLU A 353 -15.98 -63.13 4.34
C GLU A 353 -16.16 -64.41 3.52
N GLU A 354 -15.14 -65.21 3.37
CA GLU A 354 -15.22 -66.62 2.93
C GLU A 354 -15.43 -67.46 4.17
N VAL A 355 -16.43 -68.34 4.07
CA VAL A 355 -16.74 -69.45 4.99
C VAL A 355 -15.83 -70.66 4.67
#